data_e545afd8c07dc44b4339ec56da1a8521
#
_entry.id   e545afd8c07dc44b4339ec56da1a8521
#
_cell.length_a   1.000
_cell.length_b   1.000
_cell.length_c   1.000
_cell.angle_alpha   90.00
_cell.angle_beta   90.00
_cell.angle_gamma   90.00
#
_symmetry.space_group_name_H-M   'P 1'
#
loop_
_entity.id
_entity.type
_entity.pdbx_description
1 polymer ?
#
loop_
_entity_poly.entity_id
_entity_poly.type
_entity_poly.pdbx_seq_one_letter_code
_entity_poly.pdbx_strand_id
1 'polypeptide(L)'
;MGFQFAALFWFCAVLLAYVYIGYPVLVGILAWLFPRAGKIADAGEPSVSLIVSAYNEAPVIAAKLENALALEYPRDRLEIMVISDSSDDGTDEIVQQFSARGARLLRQEPRMGKAAGLNLGVSEARGQILVFSDANAMYQRDAVRRLVRHFSNSKVGYVVGNARYYEKETESASAQSEGLYWKLETYLKKMESRFGSVIGGDGAIYAIRRELYSPLLPTDINDFLNPLQIVTRGYSGVFEPAAICYEEAAENFDQEYRRKVRIISRSLNALRRIPQVLNPLQNTRHWFLLVSHKVLRWFAPFFMILCFAASLALWQSPFYKSAALLQLFFYALALVGWMWRPKNKIGKILSLVFYFCMVNLASLVGCIKCFRGDLSGKWAPPRQKAQNQA
;
A
#
# COMPACT_ATOMS: atom_id res chain seq x y z
N MET A 1 -3.36 -42.09 -5.07
CA MET A 1 -3.00 -40.90 -5.84
C MET A 1 -4.20 -39.99 -6.16
N GLY A 2 -5.31 -40.49 -6.75
CA GLY A 2 -6.44 -39.64 -7.13
C GLY A 2 -7.06 -38.84 -5.97
N PHE A 3 -7.23 -39.46 -4.79
CA PHE A 3 -7.77 -38.76 -3.61
C PHE A 3 -6.88 -37.60 -3.13
N GLN A 4 -5.55 -37.77 -3.17
CA GLN A 4 -4.62 -36.72 -2.76
C GLN A 4 -4.69 -35.50 -3.67
N PHE A 5 -4.74 -35.69 -4.98
CA PHE A 5 -4.90 -34.58 -5.93
C PHE A 5 -6.27 -33.91 -5.82
N ALA A 6 -7.35 -34.69 -5.57
CA ALA A 6 -8.66 -34.11 -5.32
C ALA A 6 -8.68 -33.26 -4.04
N ALA A 7 -8.09 -33.75 -2.95
CA ALA A 7 -7.96 -32.97 -1.72
C ALA A 7 -7.14 -31.68 -1.93
N LEU A 8 -6.02 -31.76 -2.67
CA LEU A 8 -5.19 -30.60 -3.02
C LEU A 8 -5.98 -29.58 -3.86
N PHE A 9 -6.72 -30.05 -4.87
CA PHE A 9 -7.57 -29.17 -5.69
C PHE A 9 -8.56 -28.39 -4.83
N TRP A 10 -9.35 -29.10 -4.00
CA TRP A 10 -10.37 -28.47 -3.19
C TRP A 10 -9.79 -27.55 -2.12
N PHE A 11 -8.68 -27.94 -1.51
CA PHE A 11 -7.96 -27.08 -0.57
C PHE A 11 -7.55 -25.75 -1.22
N CYS A 12 -6.90 -25.80 -2.39
CA CYS A 12 -6.51 -24.61 -3.13
C CYS A 12 -7.71 -23.78 -3.60
N ALA A 13 -8.75 -24.44 -4.15
CA ALA A 13 -9.95 -23.76 -4.62
C ALA A 13 -10.70 -23.03 -3.49
N VAL A 14 -10.84 -23.67 -2.31
CA VAL A 14 -11.45 -23.05 -1.13
C VAL A 14 -10.63 -21.86 -0.64
N LEU A 15 -9.29 -21.98 -0.59
CA LEU A 15 -8.43 -20.86 -0.21
C LEU A 15 -8.53 -19.69 -1.20
N LEU A 16 -8.56 -19.95 -2.50
CA LEU A 16 -8.75 -18.90 -3.51
C LEU A 16 -10.12 -18.23 -3.37
N ALA A 17 -11.18 -19.00 -3.21
CA ALA A 17 -12.52 -18.47 -2.97
C ALA A 17 -12.57 -17.64 -1.66
N TYR A 18 -11.92 -18.13 -0.60
CA TYR A 18 -11.80 -17.40 0.66
C TYR A 18 -11.09 -16.06 0.48
N VAL A 19 -9.92 -16.04 -0.16
CA VAL A 19 -9.09 -14.83 -0.30
C VAL A 19 -9.81 -13.73 -1.07
N TYR A 20 -10.50 -14.09 -2.16
CA TYR A 20 -11.08 -13.08 -3.06
C TYR A 20 -12.55 -12.75 -2.78
N ILE A 21 -13.29 -13.66 -2.16
CA ILE A 21 -14.73 -13.50 -1.88
C ILE A 21 -15.01 -13.66 -0.38
N GLY A 22 -14.57 -14.76 0.20
CA GLY A 22 -14.91 -15.13 1.58
C GLY A 22 -14.40 -14.11 2.60
N TYR A 23 -13.14 -13.70 2.51
CA TYR A 23 -12.58 -12.72 3.44
C TYR A 23 -13.24 -11.33 3.36
N PRO A 24 -13.43 -10.71 2.18
CA PRO A 24 -14.17 -9.45 2.10
C PRO A 24 -15.56 -9.50 2.74
N VAL A 25 -16.30 -10.58 2.52
CA VAL A 25 -17.62 -10.77 3.14
C VAL A 25 -17.50 -10.97 4.64
N LEU A 26 -16.61 -11.87 5.07
CA LEU A 26 -16.41 -12.20 6.48
C LEU A 26 -15.96 -10.99 7.31
N VAL A 27 -14.99 -10.21 6.83
CA VAL A 27 -14.55 -9.00 7.56
C VAL A 27 -15.66 -7.96 7.64
N GLY A 28 -16.51 -7.85 6.62
CA GLY A 28 -17.71 -7.01 6.65
C GLY A 28 -18.69 -7.43 7.73
N ILE A 29 -18.98 -8.73 7.84
CA ILE A 29 -19.85 -9.30 8.88
C ILE A 29 -19.23 -9.09 10.27
N LEU A 30 -17.95 -9.38 10.44
CA LEU A 30 -17.24 -9.18 11.72
C LEU A 30 -17.20 -7.71 12.14
N ALA A 31 -17.01 -6.79 11.20
CA ALA A 31 -17.06 -5.36 11.46
C ALA A 31 -18.45 -4.84 11.83
N TRP A 32 -19.50 -5.54 11.39
CA TRP A 32 -20.88 -5.24 11.76
C TRP A 32 -21.24 -5.82 13.15
N LEU A 33 -20.86 -7.07 13.42
CA LEU A 33 -21.18 -7.76 14.67
C LEU A 33 -20.34 -7.26 15.85
N PHE A 34 -19.06 -6.94 15.63
CA PHE A 34 -18.08 -6.61 16.66
C PHE A 34 -17.37 -5.29 16.37
N PRO A 35 -18.10 -4.18 16.16
CA PRO A 35 -17.47 -2.91 15.86
C PRO A 35 -16.61 -2.44 17.02
N ARG A 36 -15.41 -2.00 16.73
CA ARG A 36 -14.57 -1.34 17.71
C ARG A 36 -15.17 0.04 18.04
N ALA A 37 -15.61 0.22 19.27
CA ALA A 37 -16.06 1.51 19.75
C ALA A 37 -14.84 2.44 19.93
N GLY A 38 -14.66 3.40 19.04
CA GLY A 38 -13.72 4.50 19.18
C GLY A 38 -14.51 5.80 19.26
N LYS A 39 -14.74 6.35 20.45
CA LYS A 39 -15.18 7.74 20.55
C LYS A 39 -14.00 8.61 20.16
N ILE A 40 -14.17 9.42 19.12
CA ILE A 40 -13.24 10.51 18.80
C ILE A 40 -13.62 11.62 19.79
N ALA A 41 -12.80 11.81 20.82
CA ALA A 41 -12.88 12.98 21.67
C ALA A 41 -12.24 14.17 20.93
N ASP A 42 -12.47 15.36 21.38
CA ASP A 42 -11.69 16.51 20.89
C ASP A 42 -10.22 16.29 21.28
N ALA A 43 -9.39 16.04 20.29
CA ALA A 43 -7.97 15.72 20.50
C ALA A 43 -7.13 16.98 20.75
N GLY A 44 -7.74 18.16 20.67
CA GLY A 44 -6.97 19.37 20.46
C GLY A 44 -6.20 19.33 19.15
N GLU A 45 -5.22 20.18 19.00
CA GLU A 45 -4.34 20.25 17.84
C GLU A 45 -2.89 19.95 18.28
N PRO A 46 -2.47 18.66 18.34
CA PRO A 46 -1.10 18.31 18.73
C PRO A 46 -0.09 18.85 17.72
N SER A 47 1.17 19.02 18.13
CA SER A 47 2.23 19.39 17.18
C SER A 47 2.47 18.28 16.16
N VAL A 48 2.58 18.65 14.89
CA VAL A 48 2.70 17.74 13.74
C VAL A 48 3.96 18.06 12.96
N SER A 49 4.73 17.05 12.57
CA SER A 49 5.76 17.15 11.53
C SER A 49 5.28 16.42 10.27
N LEU A 50 5.01 17.19 9.21
CA LEU A 50 4.73 16.67 7.88
C LEU A 50 6.07 16.40 7.19
N ILE A 51 6.40 15.12 6.99
CA ILE A 51 7.64 14.64 6.40
C ILE A 51 7.37 14.23 4.95
N VAL A 52 7.90 15.01 4.01
CA VAL A 52 7.78 14.77 2.57
C VAL A 52 9.06 14.14 2.07
N SER A 53 8.98 12.94 1.50
CA SER A 53 10.13 12.27 0.88
C SER A 53 10.27 12.68 -0.59
N ALA A 54 11.46 13.14 -0.99
CA ALA A 54 11.74 13.57 -2.34
C ALA A 54 13.04 12.94 -2.89
N TYR A 55 13.02 12.55 -4.15
CA TYR A 55 14.20 12.23 -4.96
C TYR A 55 13.88 12.56 -6.41
N ASN A 56 14.50 13.63 -6.93
CA ASN A 56 14.26 14.14 -8.27
C ASN A 56 12.78 14.37 -8.55
N GLU A 57 12.21 15.29 -7.79
CA GLU A 57 10.78 15.66 -7.80
C GLU A 57 10.58 17.15 -8.16
N ALA A 58 11.54 17.78 -8.86
CA ALA A 58 11.44 19.17 -9.29
C ALA A 58 10.13 19.52 -10.00
N PRO A 59 9.53 18.65 -10.86
CA PRO A 59 8.28 18.95 -11.53
C PRO A 59 7.06 19.12 -10.61
N VAL A 60 7.10 18.58 -9.38
CA VAL A 60 5.92 18.53 -8.49
C VAL A 60 6.15 19.15 -7.12
N ILE A 61 7.41 19.32 -6.68
CA ILE A 61 7.71 19.70 -5.30
C ILE A 61 7.20 21.11 -4.95
N ALA A 62 7.22 22.05 -5.89
CA ALA A 62 6.67 23.39 -5.67
C ALA A 62 5.16 23.33 -5.37
N ALA A 63 4.40 22.59 -6.20
CA ALA A 63 2.95 22.39 -5.98
C ALA A 63 2.67 21.68 -4.66
N LYS A 64 3.51 20.69 -4.27
CA LYS A 64 3.42 20.02 -2.98
C LYS A 64 3.62 20.98 -1.81
N LEU A 65 4.59 21.87 -1.88
CA LEU A 65 4.84 22.84 -0.82
C LEU A 65 3.73 23.89 -0.70
N GLU A 66 3.21 24.38 -1.84
CA GLU A 66 2.02 25.24 -1.83
C GLU A 66 0.81 24.51 -1.20
N ASN A 67 0.58 23.25 -1.55
CA ASN A 67 -0.46 22.44 -0.95
C ASN A 67 -0.27 22.23 0.56
N ALA A 68 0.96 21.97 1.02
CA ALA A 68 1.27 21.80 2.43
C ALA A 68 1.08 23.09 3.24
N LEU A 69 1.46 24.23 2.68
CA LEU A 69 1.27 25.54 3.30
C LEU A 69 -0.19 26.01 3.34
N ALA A 70 -1.04 25.44 2.49
CA ALA A 70 -2.49 25.72 2.45
C ALA A 70 -3.32 24.79 3.36
N LEU A 71 -2.67 23.90 4.13
CA LEU A 71 -3.37 23.00 5.05
C LEU A 71 -4.04 23.79 6.19
N GLU A 72 -5.26 23.41 6.54
CA GLU A 72 -6.04 23.96 7.65
C GLU A 72 -5.55 23.36 8.99
N TYR A 73 -4.35 23.81 9.41
CA TYR A 73 -3.73 23.44 10.67
C TYR A 73 -2.99 24.65 11.25
N PRO A 74 -2.93 24.84 12.59
CA PRO A 74 -2.20 25.96 13.19
C PRO A 74 -0.73 25.97 12.76
N ARG A 75 -0.28 27.11 12.25
CA ARG A 75 1.08 27.24 11.68
C ARG A 75 2.19 27.02 12.71
N ASP A 76 1.95 27.42 13.96
CA ASP A 76 2.85 27.20 15.09
C ASP A 76 2.93 25.74 15.54
N ARG A 77 2.02 24.89 15.02
CA ARG A 77 1.94 23.46 15.34
C ARG A 77 2.17 22.53 14.16
N LEU A 78 2.42 23.07 12.95
CA LEU A 78 2.70 22.30 11.75
C LEU A 78 4.10 22.62 11.23
N GLU A 79 5.02 21.68 11.39
CA GLU A 79 6.34 21.70 10.78
C GLU A 79 6.30 21.00 9.42
N ILE A 80 6.80 21.64 8.37
CA ILE A 80 6.88 21.06 7.01
C ILE A 80 8.35 20.76 6.69
N MET A 81 8.67 19.50 6.47
CA MET A 81 10.02 19.01 6.23
C MET A 81 10.07 18.24 4.90
N VAL A 82 11.00 18.61 4.04
CA VAL A 82 11.31 17.87 2.81
C VAL A 82 12.63 17.15 3.00
N ILE A 83 12.61 15.84 2.84
CA ILE A 83 13.81 15.01 2.91
C ILE A 83 14.23 14.66 1.49
N SER A 84 15.30 15.28 1.03
CA SER A 84 15.88 15.05 -0.30
C SER A 84 16.94 13.97 -0.23
N ASP A 85 16.76 12.88 -0.99
CA ASP A 85 17.69 11.74 -1.07
C ASP A 85 18.74 11.95 -2.17
N SER A 86 19.56 13.01 -2.05
CA SER A 86 20.57 13.45 -3.03
C SER A 86 19.95 13.77 -4.39
N SER A 87 18.92 14.62 -4.44
CA SER A 87 18.37 15.11 -5.71
C SER A 87 19.38 15.95 -6.50
N ASP A 88 19.34 15.84 -7.83
CA ASP A 88 20.25 16.50 -8.79
C ASP A 88 19.51 17.19 -9.94
N ASP A 89 18.18 17.38 -9.82
CA ASP A 89 17.28 17.92 -10.85
C ASP A 89 16.75 19.33 -10.54
N GLY A 90 17.26 20.01 -9.50
CA GLY A 90 16.76 21.30 -9.05
C GLY A 90 15.68 21.20 -7.94
N THR A 91 15.37 20.01 -7.44
CA THR A 91 14.40 19.82 -6.33
C THR A 91 14.79 20.63 -5.09
N ASP A 92 16.07 20.59 -4.71
CA ASP A 92 16.56 21.21 -3.47
C ASP A 92 16.50 22.74 -3.54
N GLU A 93 16.88 23.33 -4.67
CA GLU A 93 16.81 24.76 -4.94
C GLU A 93 15.37 25.28 -4.87
N ILE A 94 14.41 24.50 -5.41
CA ILE A 94 12.99 24.83 -5.30
C ILE A 94 12.55 24.81 -3.84
N VAL A 95 12.91 23.80 -3.07
CA VAL A 95 12.53 23.71 -1.65
C VAL A 95 13.12 24.86 -0.85
N GLN A 96 14.37 25.27 -1.12
CA GLN A 96 15.02 26.40 -0.46
C GLN A 96 14.29 27.72 -0.66
N GLN A 97 13.62 27.94 -1.80
CA GLN A 97 12.81 29.14 -2.05
C GLN A 97 11.59 29.24 -1.10
N PHE A 98 11.14 28.11 -0.55
CA PHE A 98 10.05 28.07 0.42
C PHE A 98 10.49 28.16 1.87
N SER A 99 11.78 28.28 2.18
CA SER A 99 12.29 28.30 3.56
C SER A 99 11.78 29.51 4.35
N ALA A 100 11.70 30.70 3.75
CA ALA A 100 11.10 31.89 4.37
C ALA A 100 9.60 31.74 4.68
N ARG A 101 8.92 30.76 4.04
CA ARG A 101 7.51 30.43 4.26
C ARG A 101 7.30 29.27 5.24
N GLY A 102 8.39 28.71 5.80
CA GLY A 102 8.37 27.68 6.84
C GLY A 102 8.60 26.25 6.37
N ALA A 103 9.02 26.02 5.12
CA ALA A 103 9.45 24.71 4.67
C ALA A 103 10.95 24.49 4.99
N ARG A 104 11.29 23.35 5.56
CA ARG A 104 12.65 22.98 5.93
C ARG A 104 13.16 21.88 5.01
N LEU A 105 14.31 22.10 4.35
CA LEU A 105 15.03 21.09 3.58
C LEU A 105 15.98 20.31 4.48
N LEU A 106 15.95 19.01 4.41
CA LEU A 106 16.98 18.10 4.93
C LEU A 106 17.54 17.28 3.76
N ARG A 107 18.80 17.51 3.42
CA ARG A 107 19.47 16.75 2.35
C ARG A 107 20.23 15.57 2.94
N GLN A 108 19.96 14.39 2.41
CA GLN A 108 20.68 13.17 2.70
C GLN A 108 21.78 12.95 1.66
N GLU A 109 23.03 12.81 2.10
CA GLU A 109 24.20 12.45 1.28
C GLU A 109 25.04 11.38 1.96
N PRO A 110 25.50 10.37 1.21
CA PRO A 110 25.12 10.04 -0.18
C PRO A 110 23.68 9.52 -0.26
N ARG A 111 23.19 9.26 -1.47
CA ARG A 111 21.87 8.64 -1.70
C ARG A 111 21.76 7.28 -1.03
N MET A 112 20.86 7.16 -0.07
CA MET A 112 20.66 5.95 0.75
C MET A 112 19.24 5.37 0.64
N GLY A 113 18.32 6.05 -0.04
CA GLY A 113 16.93 5.64 -0.25
C GLY A 113 15.95 6.16 0.80
N LYS A 114 14.65 6.03 0.50
CA LYS A 114 13.55 6.61 1.28
C LYS A 114 13.61 6.25 2.77
N ALA A 115 13.93 4.99 3.11
CA ALA A 115 13.95 4.54 4.50
C ALA A 115 14.99 5.29 5.35
N ALA A 116 16.20 5.49 4.83
CA ALA A 116 17.25 6.25 5.52
C ALA A 116 16.86 7.74 5.63
N GLY A 117 16.30 8.31 4.56
CA GLY A 117 15.79 9.68 4.58
C GLY A 117 14.69 9.89 5.62
N LEU A 118 13.76 8.92 5.77
CA LEU A 118 12.75 8.98 6.83
C LEU A 118 13.37 8.91 8.23
N ASN A 119 14.40 8.08 8.44
CA ASN A 119 15.12 8.05 9.72
C ASN A 119 15.72 9.42 10.05
N LEU A 120 16.37 10.06 9.06
CA LEU A 120 16.90 11.42 9.21
C LEU A 120 15.79 12.42 9.51
N GLY A 121 14.68 12.39 8.76
CA GLY A 121 13.56 13.28 8.98
C GLY A 121 12.96 13.15 10.37
N VAL A 122 12.78 11.90 10.85
CA VAL A 122 12.21 11.64 12.18
C VAL A 122 13.15 12.06 13.32
N SER A 123 14.47 11.91 13.17
CA SER A 123 15.43 12.36 14.19
C SER A 123 15.42 13.89 14.37
N GLU A 124 15.07 14.64 13.33
CA GLU A 124 15.00 16.09 13.30
C GLU A 124 13.59 16.66 13.55
N ALA A 125 12.57 15.79 13.53
CA ALA A 125 11.17 16.18 13.71
C ALA A 125 10.85 16.57 15.15
N ARG A 126 10.07 17.65 15.33
CA ARG A 126 9.65 18.19 16.64
C ARG A 126 8.21 17.83 17.00
N GLY A 127 7.39 17.47 16.01
CA GLY A 127 5.98 17.15 16.20
C GLY A 127 5.76 15.91 17.06
N GLN A 128 4.72 15.92 17.87
CA GLN A 128 4.25 14.74 18.60
C GLN A 128 3.71 13.67 17.67
N ILE A 129 3.13 14.10 16.55
CA ILE A 129 2.60 13.25 15.49
C ILE A 129 3.44 13.46 14.23
N LEU A 130 3.86 12.36 13.62
CA LEU A 130 4.53 12.34 12.33
C LEU A 130 3.51 12.02 11.25
N VAL A 131 3.44 12.85 10.22
CA VAL A 131 2.65 12.60 9.01
C VAL A 131 3.61 12.37 7.85
N PHE A 132 3.55 11.22 7.22
CA PHE A 132 4.40 10.86 6.09
C PHE A 132 3.66 11.08 4.77
N SER A 133 4.37 11.66 3.81
CA SER A 133 3.84 11.98 2.49
C SER A 133 4.87 11.75 1.39
N ASP A 134 4.39 11.33 0.22
CA ASP A 134 5.17 11.38 -1.00
C ASP A 134 5.08 12.80 -1.62
N ALA A 135 6.09 13.19 -2.40
CA ALA A 135 6.17 14.52 -3.01
C ALA A 135 5.05 14.83 -4.01
N ASN A 136 4.45 13.80 -4.61
CA ASN A 136 3.34 13.93 -5.56
C ASN A 136 1.94 13.79 -4.94
N ALA A 137 1.85 13.54 -3.62
CA ALA A 137 0.59 13.36 -2.91
C ALA A 137 0.00 14.71 -2.47
N MET A 138 -1.06 15.19 -3.12
CA MET A 138 -1.71 16.46 -2.82
C MET A 138 -2.86 16.26 -1.83
N TYR A 139 -2.76 16.88 -0.66
CA TYR A 139 -3.70 16.72 0.43
C TYR A 139 -4.92 17.65 0.29
N GLN A 140 -6.10 17.18 0.70
CA GLN A 140 -7.18 18.09 1.01
C GLN A 140 -6.83 18.95 2.21
N ARG A 141 -7.33 20.19 2.25
CA ARG A 141 -6.93 21.19 3.25
C ARG A 141 -7.06 20.72 4.69
N ASP A 142 -8.10 19.95 5.00
CA ASP A 142 -8.41 19.43 6.33
C ASP A 142 -7.82 18.04 6.62
N ALA A 143 -7.06 17.44 5.68
CA ALA A 143 -6.59 16.07 5.77
C ALA A 143 -5.75 15.80 7.03
N VAL A 144 -4.82 16.70 7.38
CA VAL A 144 -3.99 16.54 8.59
C VAL A 144 -4.85 16.60 9.84
N ARG A 145 -5.79 17.55 9.94
CA ARG A 145 -6.72 17.65 11.09
C ARG A 145 -7.55 16.38 11.24
N ARG A 146 -8.01 15.79 10.13
CA ARG A 146 -8.75 14.51 10.12
C ARG A 146 -7.91 13.33 10.59
N LEU A 147 -6.63 13.27 10.20
CA LEU A 147 -5.72 12.22 10.69
C LEU A 147 -5.49 12.33 12.20
N VAL A 148 -5.15 13.53 12.67
CA VAL A 148 -4.66 13.70 14.06
C VAL A 148 -5.76 13.55 15.10
N ARG A 149 -7.03 13.81 14.78
CA ARG A 149 -8.15 13.69 15.73
C ARG A 149 -8.28 12.31 16.37
N HIS A 150 -7.83 11.26 15.69
CA HIS A 150 -7.88 9.89 16.20
C HIS A 150 -6.88 9.61 17.31
N PHE A 151 -5.83 10.42 17.44
CA PHE A 151 -4.84 10.28 18.50
C PHE A 151 -5.32 10.78 19.86
N SER A 152 -6.55 11.32 19.98
CA SER A 152 -7.24 11.51 21.26
C SER A 152 -7.42 10.19 22.00
N ASN A 153 -7.55 9.08 21.29
CA ASN A 153 -7.51 7.75 21.86
C ASN A 153 -6.04 7.28 22.02
N SER A 154 -5.59 7.12 23.27
CA SER A 154 -4.23 6.70 23.59
C SER A 154 -3.84 5.33 23.01
N LYS A 155 -4.80 4.47 22.69
CA LYS A 155 -4.57 3.15 22.07
C LYS A 155 -4.40 3.22 20.54
N VAL A 156 -4.62 4.38 19.92
CA VAL A 156 -4.37 4.57 18.50
C VAL A 156 -2.91 4.97 18.31
N GLY A 157 -2.14 4.13 17.64
CA GLY A 157 -0.73 4.36 17.36
C GLY A 157 -0.46 4.88 15.95
N TYR A 158 -1.35 4.58 14.99
CA TYR A 158 -1.26 5.09 13.63
C TYR A 158 -2.63 5.30 13.00
N VAL A 159 -2.67 6.22 12.04
CA VAL A 159 -3.86 6.55 11.26
C VAL A 159 -3.50 6.58 9.79
N VAL A 160 -4.29 5.92 8.96
CA VAL A 160 -4.10 5.84 7.51
C VAL A 160 -5.16 6.68 6.82
N GLY A 161 -4.76 7.59 5.95
CA GLY A 161 -5.67 8.34 5.10
C GLY A 161 -6.06 7.57 3.85
N ASN A 162 -6.75 8.25 2.95
CA ASN A 162 -7.35 7.71 1.75
C ASN A 162 -6.69 8.34 0.51
N ALA A 163 -5.71 7.65 -0.05
CA ALA A 163 -5.14 8.04 -1.32
C ALA A 163 -6.14 7.75 -2.45
N ARG A 164 -6.34 8.73 -3.33
CA ARG A 164 -7.19 8.65 -4.52
C ARG A 164 -6.39 9.08 -5.74
N TYR A 165 -6.70 8.49 -6.87
CA TYR A 165 -6.13 8.95 -8.12
C TYR A 165 -6.94 10.08 -8.72
N TYR A 166 -6.26 11.04 -9.37
CA TYR A 166 -6.93 12.04 -10.19
C TYR A 166 -7.67 11.33 -11.32
N GLU A 167 -8.95 11.65 -11.49
CA GLU A 167 -9.71 11.24 -12.68
C GLU A 167 -9.22 12.08 -13.86
N LYS A 168 -8.39 11.49 -14.73
CA LYS A 168 -8.05 12.10 -16.01
C LYS A 168 -9.18 11.76 -17.01
N GLU A 169 -9.59 12.72 -17.83
CA GLU A 169 -10.63 12.55 -18.87
C GLU A 169 -10.30 11.41 -19.87
N THR A 170 -9.03 11.05 -20.01
CA THR A 170 -8.56 9.87 -20.74
C THR A 170 -8.18 8.75 -19.78
N GLU A 171 -9.16 8.06 -19.21
CA GLU A 171 -8.90 6.89 -18.40
C GLU A 171 -8.26 5.77 -19.23
N SER A 172 -6.99 5.48 -18.99
CA SER A 172 -6.36 4.26 -19.51
C SER A 172 -7.06 3.02 -18.93
N ALA A 173 -7.09 1.91 -19.67
CA ALA A 173 -7.62 0.64 -19.16
C ALA A 173 -6.92 0.18 -17.87
N SER A 174 -5.65 0.60 -17.65
CA SER A 174 -4.90 0.43 -16.42
C SER A 174 -5.55 1.17 -15.25
N ALA A 175 -5.84 2.47 -15.41
CA ALA A 175 -6.43 3.29 -14.35
C ALA A 175 -7.83 2.80 -13.93
N GLN A 176 -8.65 2.33 -14.87
CA GLN A 176 -9.98 1.78 -14.56
C GLN A 176 -9.91 0.46 -13.78
N SER A 177 -8.99 -0.45 -14.17
CA SER A 177 -8.80 -1.74 -13.47
C SER A 177 -8.21 -1.53 -12.07
N GLU A 178 -7.29 -0.59 -11.94
CA GLU A 178 -6.73 -0.15 -10.68
C GLU A 178 -7.80 0.51 -9.79
N GLY A 179 -8.72 1.29 -10.36
CA GLY A 179 -9.81 1.94 -9.64
C GLY A 179 -10.78 0.95 -8.95
N LEU A 180 -11.09 -0.19 -9.59
CA LEU A 180 -11.89 -1.27 -8.96
C LEU A 180 -11.12 -1.92 -7.82
N TYR A 181 -9.84 -2.18 -8.02
CA TYR A 181 -8.96 -2.70 -6.96
C TYR A 181 -8.91 -1.75 -5.76
N TRP A 182 -8.77 -0.44 -5.98
CA TRP A 182 -8.75 0.56 -4.92
C TRP A 182 -10.09 0.68 -4.17
N LYS A 183 -11.23 0.53 -4.86
CA LYS A 183 -12.55 0.48 -4.19
C LYS A 183 -12.62 -0.71 -3.20
N LEU A 184 -12.13 -1.88 -3.61
CA LEU A 184 -12.05 -3.05 -2.73
C LEU A 184 -11.08 -2.83 -1.57
N GLU A 185 -9.87 -2.30 -1.83
CA GLU A 185 -8.89 -1.99 -0.76
C GLU A 185 -9.44 -0.96 0.23
N THR A 186 -10.12 0.09 -0.25
CA THR A 186 -10.78 1.09 0.61
C THR A 186 -11.87 0.47 1.47
N TYR A 187 -12.68 -0.42 0.90
CA TYR A 187 -13.69 -1.18 1.64
C TYR A 187 -13.04 -2.05 2.72
N LEU A 188 -11.99 -2.80 2.37
CA LEU A 188 -11.27 -3.65 3.33
C LEU A 188 -10.64 -2.82 4.44
N LYS A 189 -9.89 -1.74 4.12
CA LYS A 189 -9.32 -0.82 5.11
C LYS A 189 -10.40 -0.30 6.10
N LYS A 190 -11.60 0.04 5.59
CA LYS A 190 -12.72 0.52 6.41
C LYS A 190 -13.26 -0.55 7.34
N MET A 191 -13.48 -1.78 6.84
CA MET A 191 -14.00 -2.88 7.63
C MET A 191 -12.98 -3.37 8.66
N GLU A 192 -11.72 -3.50 8.28
CA GLU A 192 -10.62 -3.87 9.16
C GLU A 192 -10.43 -2.87 10.31
N SER A 193 -10.39 -1.58 9.98
CA SER A 193 -10.33 -0.50 10.97
C SER A 193 -11.50 -0.56 11.96
N ARG A 194 -12.69 -0.85 11.46
CA ARG A 194 -13.90 -0.97 12.29
C ARG A 194 -13.90 -2.23 13.16
N PHE A 195 -13.38 -3.35 12.67
CA PHE A 195 -13.31 -4.61 13.42
C PHE A 195 -12.15 -4.63 14.43
N GLY A 196 -10.99 -4.09 14.07
CA GLY A 196 -9.80 -4.17 14.92
C GLY A 196 -8.75 -3.13 14.63
N SER A 197 -8.06 -3.27 13.51
CA SER A 197 -6.97 -2.39 13.10
C SER A 197 -6.81 -2.48 11.59
N VAL A 198 -6.68 -1.36 10.89
CA VAL A 198 -6.31 -1.38 9.47
C VAL A 198 -4.96 -2.07 9.28
N ILE A 199 -4.79 -2.82 8.21
CA ILE A 199 -3.54 -3.53 7.92
C ILE A 199 -2.67 -2.74 6.97
N GLY A 200 -1.51 -2.30 7.49
CA GLY A 200 -0.57 -1.44 6.77
C GLY A 200 -1.02 0.02 6.70
N GLY A 201 -0.14 0.85 6.19
CA GLY A 201 -0.36 2.26 5.91
C GLY A 201 -0.63 2.50 4.43
N ASP A 202 -0.47 3.77 4.07
CA ASP A 202 -0.43 4.23 2.69
C ASP A 202 0.69 5.26 2.60
N GLY A 203 1.71 4.98 1.79
CA GLY A 203 2.93 5.79 1.72
C GLY A 203 2.68 7.25 1.38
N ALA A 204 1.56 7.52 0.69
CA ALA A 204 1.12 8.85 0.32
C ALA A 204 0.53 9.65 1.48
N ILE A 205 -0.16 8.97 2.44
CA ILE A 205 -0.84 9.64 3.55
C ILE A 205 -1.07 8.69 4.74
N TYR A 206 -0.19 8.75 5.73
CA TYR A 206 -0.43 8.13 7.03
C TYR A 206 0.29 8.89 8.15
N ALA A 207 -0.21 8.75 9.37
CA ALA A 207 0.32 9.38 10.57
C ALA A 207 0.62 8.36 11.66
N ILE A 208 1.63 8.63 12.49
CA ILE A 208 1.98 7.82 13.66
C ILE A 208 2.31 8.72 14.85
N ARG A 209 2.24 8.19 16.07
CA ARG A 209 2.87 8.82 17.22
C ARG A 209 4.39 8.79 17.06
N ARG A 210 5.09 9.92 17.25
CA ARG A 210 6.54 9.99 17.11
C ARG A 210 7.27 9.02 18.03
N GLU A 211 6.80 8.85 19.25
CA GLU A 211 7.36 7.92 20.26
C GLU A 211 7.30 6.44 19.85
N LEU A 212 6.43 6.11 18.89
CA LEU A 212 6.26 4.74 18.39
C LEU A 212 7.09 4.46 17.13
N TYR A 213 7.79 5.45 16.60
CA TYR A 213 8.67 5.22 15.46
C TYR A 213 9.85 4.32 15.85
N SER A 214 10.20 3.42 14.96
CA SER A 214 11.42 2.61 15.06
C SER A 214 12.23 2.77 13.77
N PRO A 215 13.56 2.90 13.85
CA PRO A 215 14.41 3.08 12.69
C PRO A 215 14.23 1.97 11.65
N LEU A 216 14.22 2.39 10.38
CA LEU A 216 14.03 1.53 9.21
C LEU A 216 15.39 1.11 8.64
N LEU A 217 15.46 -0.10 8.09
CA LEU A 217 16.57 -0.54 7.26
C LEU A 217 16.32 -0.12 5.78
N PRO A 218 17.37 -0.05 4.94
CA PRO A 218 17.24 0.36 3.53
C PRO A 218 16.27 -0.47 2.71
N THR A 219 16.08 -1.75 3.06
CA THR A 219 15.16 -2.67 2.38
C THR A 219 13.73 -2.61 2.91
N ASP A 220 13.46 -1.83 3.95
CA ASP A 220 12.13 -1.74 4.53
C ASP A 220 11.17 -0.91 3.68
N ILE A 221 9.90 -1.19 3.87
CA ILE A 221 8.80 -0.40 3.35
C ILE A 221 8.06 0.22 4.54
N ASN A 222 8.16 1.54 4.66
CA ASN A 222 7.76 2.29 5.87
C ASN A 222 6.27 2.16 6.19
N ASP A 223 5.41 2.26 5.20
CA ASP A 223 3.95 2.22 5.33
C ASP A 223 3.40 0.84 5.71
N PHE A 224 4.20 -0.21 5.60
CA PHE A 224 3.84 -1.53 6.11
C PHE A 224 4.56 -1.88 7.41
N LEU A 225 5.86 -1.61 7.51
CA LEU A 225 6.66 -1.99 8.67
C LEU A 225 6.33 -1.18 9.93
N ASN A 226 6.18 0.17 9.82
CA ASN A 226 5.83 1.01 10.98
C ASN A 226 4.49 0.57 11.63
N PRO A 227 3.39 0.37 10.89
CA PRO A 227 2.17 -0.20 11.44
C PRO A 227 2.38 -1.53 12.18
N LEU A 228 3.17 -2.46 11.63
CA LEU A 228 3.44 -3.75 12.27
C LEU A 228 4.19 -3.58 13.61
N GLN A 229 5.24 -2.74 13.64
CA GLN A 229 5.98 -2.43 14.85
C GLN A 229 5.10 -1.79 15.94
N ILE A 230 4.18 -0.93 15.52
CA ILE A 230 3.24 -0.26 16.42
C ILE A 230 2.23 -1.26 17.01
N VAL A 231 1.72 -2.18 16.19
CA VAL A 231 0.78 -3.21 16.67
C VAL A 231 1.44 -4.19 17.63
N THR A 232 2.70 -4.55 17.45
CA THR A 232 3.42 -5.43 18.41
C THR A 232 3.59 -4.80 19.79
N ARG A 233 3.49 -3.46 19.88
CA ARG A 233 3.49 -2.71 21.15
C ARG A 233 2.09 -2.55 21.77
N GLY A 234 1.07 -3.23 21.22
CA GLY A 234 -0.30 -3.21 21.73
C GLY A 234 -1.17 -2.05 21.26
N TYR A 235 -0.68 -1.22 20.36
CA TYR A 235 -1.46 -0.15 19.72
C TYR A 235 -2.23 -0.66 18.50
N SER A 236 -3.12 0.17 17.99
CA SER A 236 -3.92 -0.16 16.82
C SER A 236 -3.90 0.96 15.78
N GLY A 237 -4.25 0.61 14.55
CA GLY A 237 -4.42 1.54 13.45
C GLY A 237 -5.87 1.83 13.12
N VAL A 238 -6.11 3.05 12.66
CA VAL A 238 -7.42 3.52 12.18
C VAL A 238 -7.30 3.94 10.72
N PHE A 239 -8.31 3.62 9.92
CA PHE A 239 -8.47 4.18 8.59
C PHE A 239 -9.44 5.36 8.63
N GLU A 240 -8.97 6.55 8.22
CA GLU A 240 -9.78 7.75 8.12
C GLU A 240 -10.11 8.04 6.65
N PRO A 241 -11.27 7.64 6.16
CA PRO A 241 -11.63 7.75 4.74
C PRO A 241 -11.81 9.20 4.26
N ALA A 242 -11.99 10.15 5.20
CA ALA A 242 -12.15 11.56 4.89
C ALA A 242 -10.82 12.34 4.89
N ALA A 243 -9.72 11.76 5.39
CA ALA A 243 -8.38 12.32 5.20
C ALA A 243 -7.88 11.94 3.80
N ILE A 244 -8.17 12.79 2.82
CA ILE A 244 -7.95 12.49 1.40
C ILE A 244 -6.66 13.12 0.90
N CYS A 245 -5.89 12.35 0.13
CA CYS A 245 -4.87 12.87 -0.78
C CYS A 245 -5.12 12.38 -2.19
N TYR A 246 -4.62 13.15 -3.17
CA TYR A 246 -4.70 12.82 -4.58
C TYR A 246 -3.30 12.56 -5.13
N GLU A 247 -3.18 11.50 -5.92
CA GLU A 247 -1.96 11.11 -6.62
C GLU A 247 -2.25 10.85 -8.10
N GLU A 248 -1.21 10.86 -8.92
CA GLU A 248 -1.34 10.36 -10.28
C GLU A 248 -1.28 8.83 -10.29
N ALA A 249 -2.21 8.21 -11.02
CA ALA A 249 -2.18 6.77 -11.27
C ALA A 249 -0.93 6.36 -12.05
N ALA A 250 -0.52 5.10 -11.94
CA ALA A 250 0.54 4.56 -12.77
C ALA A 250 0.17 4.69 -14.26
N GLU A 251 1.10 5.22 -15.07
CA GLU A 251 0.86 5.49 -16.49
C GLU A 251 0.61 4.21 -17.29
N ASN A 252 1.24 3.11 -16.87
CA ASN A 252 1.15 1.83 -17.58
C ASN A 252 1.28 0.63 -16.62
N PHE A 253 0.87 -0.54 -17.14
CA PHE A 253 0.90 -1.79 -16.38
C PHE A 253 2.30 -2.27 -15.98
N ASP A 254 3.35 -1.91 -16.71
CA ASP A 254 4.71 -2.31 -16.39
C ASP A 254 5.24 -1.59 -15.14
N GLN A 255 4.94 -0.29 -15.02
CA GLN A 255 5.24 0.47 -13.80
C GLN A 255 4.49 -0.11 -12.59
N GLU A 256 3.20 -0.41 -12.75
CA GLU A 256 2.37 -1.02 -11.70
C GLU A 256 2.87 -2.41 -11.31
N TYR A 257 3.24 -3.25 -12.28
CA TYR A 257 3.83 -4.56 -12.03
C TYR A 257 5.10 -4.45 -11.18
N ARG A 258 6.04 -3.58 -11.57
CA ARG A 258 7.29 -3.37 -10.83
C ARG A 258 7.02 -2.83 -9.42
N ARG A 259 6.06 -1.92 -9.29
CA ARG A 259 5.60 -1.39 -8.00
C ARG A 259 5.09 -2.52 -7.09
N LYS A 260 4.21 -3.41 -7.60
CA LYS A 260 3.66 -4.54 -6.84
C LYS A 260 4.72 -5.55 -6.44
N VAL A 261 5.63 -5.93 -7.35
CA VAL A 261 6.76 -6.83 -7.03
C VAL A 261 7.58 -6.27 -5.86
N ARG A 262 7.92 -4.98 -5.90
CA ARG A 262 8.68 -4.31 -4.84
C ARG A 262 7.91 -4.28 -3.53
N ILE A 263 6.64 -3.91 -3.53
CA ILE A 263 5.80 -3.84 -2.33
C ILE A 263 5.74 -5.22 -1.68
N ILE A 264 5.43 -6.27 -2.44
CA ILE A 264 5.25 -7.62 -1.90
C ILE A 264 6.56 -8.19 -1.36
N SER A 265 7.67 -8.08 -2.11
CA SER A 265 8.96 -8.59 -1.66
C SER A 265 9.44 -7.93 -0.36
N ARG A 266 9.28 -6.61 -0.24
CA ARG A 266 9.66 -5.87 0.97
C ARG A 266 8.69 -6.10 2.14
N SER A 267 7.39 -6.23 1.87
CA SER A 267 6.40 -6.51 2.91
C SER A 267 6.59 -7.92 3.49
N LEU A 268 6.91 -8.92 2.67
CA LEU A 268 7.28 -10.25 3.16
C LEU A 268 8.58 -10.22 3.98
N ASN A 269 9.57 -9.42 3.57
CA ASN A 269 10.78 -9.22 4.35
C ASN A 269 10.49 -8.56 5.71
N ALA A 270 9.55 -7.62 5.77
CA ALA A 270 9.09 -7.02 7.01
C ALA A 270 8.49 -8.06 7.98
N LEU A 271 7.70 -9.02 7.47
CA LEU A 271 7.18 -10.13 8.29
C LEU A 271 8.29 -11.02 8.85
N ARG A 272 9.37 -11.25 8.09
CA ARG A 272 10.55 -11.99 8.57
C ARG A 272 11.27 -11.26 9.69
N ARG A 273 11.30 -9.93 9.64
CA ARG A 273 11.94 -9.10 10.68
C ARG A 273 11.12 -9.01 11.96
N ILE A 274 9.80 -9.10 11.86
CA ILE A 274 8.89 -9.03 13.02
C ILE A 274 8.00 -10.27 13.03
N PRO A 275 8.55 -11.47 13.28
CA PRO A 275 7.77 -12.70 13.24
C PRO A 275 6.68 -12.75 14.31
N GLN A 276 6.80 -11.94 15.37
CA GLN A 276 5.80 -11.85 16.44
C GLN A 276 4.40 -11.47 15.93
N VAL A 277 4.30 -10.70 14.81
CA VAL A 277 2.99 -10.35 14.22
C VAL A 277 2.25 -11.55 13.65
N LEU A 278 2.98 -12.65 13.39
CA LEU A 278 2.42 -13.91 12.90
C LEU A 278 2.00 -14.84 14.04
N ASN A 279 2.20 -14.45 15.31
CA ASN A 279 1.73 -15.21 16.47
C ASN A 279 0.25 -14.88 16.75
N PRO A 280 -0.70 -15.84 16.55
CA PRO A 280 -2.12 -15.60 16.78
C PRO A 280 -2.47 -15.32 18.26
N LEU A 281 -1.60 -15.74 19.21
CA LEU A 281 -1.85 -15.60 20.64
C LEU A 281 -1.56 -14.18 21.16
N GLN A 282 -0.74 -13.40 20.46
CA GLN A 282 -0.38 -12.04 20.90
C GLN A 282 -1.44 -11.01 20.52
N ASN A 283 -1.97 -11.09 19.30
CA ASN A 283 -3.04 -10.22 18.82
C ASN A 283 -3.87 -10.95 17.77
N THR A 284 -4.81 -11.78 18.22
CA THR A 284 -5.63 -12.65 17.37
C THR A 284 -6.37 -11.90 16.26
N ARG A 285 -6.95 -10.72 16.56
CA ARG A 285 -7.67 -9.92 15.56
C ARG A 285 -6.73 -9.42 14.48
N HIS A 286 -5.59 -8.83 14.86
CA HIS A 286 -4.64 -8.31 13.89
C HIS A 286 -4.01 -9.43 13.06
N TRP A 287 -3.64 -10.54 13.71
CA TRP A 287 -3.14 -11.74 13.04
C TRP A 287 -4.14 -12.24 11.97
N PHE A 288 -5.41 -12.39 12.34
CA PHE A 288 -6.45 -12.82 11.42
C PHE A 288 -6.54 -11.89 10.21
N LEU A 289 -6.60 -10.57 10.43
CA LEU A 289 -6.68 -9.57 9.37
C LEU A 289 -5.42 -9.60 8.48
N LEU A 290 -4.22 -9.65 9.08
CA LEU A 290 -2.94 -9.67 8.36
C LEU A 290 -2.80 -10.92 7.49
N VAL A 291 -3.05 -12.09 8.06
CA VAL A 291 -2.91 -13.35 7.35
C VAL A 291 -3.93 -13.43 6.21
N SER A 292 -5.19 -13.14 6.48
CA SER A 292 -6.28 -13.26 5.48
C SER A 292 -6.16 -12.22 4.37
N HIS A 293 -5.88 -10.95 4.69
CA HIS A 293 -5.82 -9.88 3.71
C HIS A 293 -4.53 -9.87 2.91
N LYS A 294 -3.37 -10.04 3.55
CA LYS A 294 -2.08 -9.85 2.90
C LYS A 294 -1.37 -11.17 2.64
N VAL A 295 -1.13 -11.99 3.65
CA VAL A 295 -0.29 -13.19 3.49
C VAL A 295 -0.92 -14.17 2.51
N LEU A 296 -2.15 -14.62 2.73
CA LEU A 296 -2.81 -15.59 1.83
C LEU A 296 -2.97 -15.04 0.41
N ARG A 297 -3.19 -13.73 0.27
CA ARG A 297 -3.30 -13.09 -1.04
C ARG A 297 -1.97 -13.05 -1.80
N TRP A 298 -0.85 -12.84 -1.10
CA TRP A 298 0.47 -12.90 -1.74
C TRP A 298 0.84 -14.33 -2.16
N PHE A 299 0.31 -15.34 -1.46
CA PHE A 299 0.50 -16.75 -1.80
C PHE A 299 -0.56 -17.30 -2.76
N ALA A 300 -1.58 -16.52 -3.14
CA ALA A 300 -2.64 -16.96 -4.07
C ALA A 300 -2.12 -17.54 -5.41
N PRO A 301 -1.07 -16.97 -6.07
CA PRO A 301 -0.56 -17.54 -7.31
C PRO A 301 -0.03 -18.97 -7.15
N PHE A 302 0.51 -19.34 -5.99
CA PHE A 302 0.91 -20.73 -5.73
C PHE A 302 -0.31 -21.65 -5.64
N PHE A 303 -1.39 -21.21 -4.99
CA PHE A 303 -2.65 -21.96 -4.96
C PHE A 303 -3.28 -22.09 -6.36
N MET A 304 -3.18 -21.06 -7.20
CA MET A 304 -3.64 -21.12 -8.60
C MET A 304 -2.85 -22.17 -9.39
N ILE A 305 -1.52 -22.21 -9.27
CA ILE A 305 -0.65 -23.18 -9.94
C ILE A 305 -0.95 -24.61 -9.45
N LEU A 306 -1.05 -24.81 -8.13
CA LEU A 306 -1.33 -26.12 -7.55
C LEU A 306 -2.73 -26.62 -7.89
N CYS A 307 -3.73 -25.74 -7.91
CA CYS A 307 -5.10 -26.05 -8.34
C CYS A 307 -5.13 -26.54 -9.80
N PHE A 308 -4.40 -25.83 -10.68
CA PHE A 308 -4.27 -26.22 -12.08
C PHE A 308 -3.55 -27.57 -12.25
N ALA A 309 -2.41 -27.75 -11.59
CA ALA A 309 -1.65 -29.01 -11.64
C ALA A 309 -2.48 -30.19 -11.13
N ALA A 310 -3.22 -30.02 -10.04
CA ALA A 310 -4.13 -31.03 -9.51
C ALA A 310 -5.27 -31.37 -10.50
N SER A 311 -5.82 -30.37 -11.20
CA SER A 311 -6.85 -30.58 -12.24
C SER A 311 -6.31 -31.40 -13.41
N LEU A 312 -5.06 -31.13 -13.84
CA LEU A 312 -4.41 -31.91 -14.90
C LEU A 312 -4.14 -33.34 -14.47
N ALA A 313 -3.71 -33.55 -13.22
CA ALA A 313 -3.47 -34.90 -12.69
C ALA A 313 -4.77 -35.74 -12.64
N LEU A 314 -5.93 -35.08 -12.55
CA LEU A 314 -7.26 -35.70 -12.51
C LEU A 314 -8.02 -35.58 -13.83
N TRP A 315 -7.31 -35.42 -14.96
CA TRP A 315 -7.87 -35.15 -16.28
C TRP A 315 -8.94 -36.13 -16.75
N GLN A 316 -8.90 -37.39 -16.27
CA GLN A 316 -9.87 -38.42 -16.63
C GLN A 316 -11.29 -38.13 -16.08
N SER A 317 -11.40 -37.32 -15.03
CA SER A 317 -12.69 -36.91 -14.50
C SER A 317 -13.23 -35.68 -15.28
N PRO A 318 -14.46 -35.74 -15.81
CA PRO A 318 -15.05 -34.61 -16.55
C PRO A 318 -15.05 -33.31 -15.78
N PHE A 319 -15.26 -33.35 -14.46
CA PHE A 319 -15.27 -32.16 -13.59
C PHE A 319 -13.89 -31.47 -13.59
N TYR A 320 -12.81 -32.20 -13.28
CA TYR A 320 -11.46 -31.60 -13.18
C TYR A 320 -10.92 -31.20 -14.56
N LYS A 321 -11.26 -31.96 -15.60
CA LYS A 321 -10.99 -31.58 -16.99
C LYS A 321 -11.64 -30.24 -17.33
N SER A 322 -12.91 -30.06 -17.00
CA SER A 322 -13.62 -28.78 -17.21
C SER A 322 -13.00 -27.64 -16.41
N ALA A 323 -12.60 -27.90 -15.15
CA ALA A 323 -11.91 -26.91 -14.31
C ALA A 323 -10.57 -26.50 -14.92
N ALA A 324 -9.76 -27.43 -15.41
CA ALA A 324 -8.50 -27.15 -16.09
C ALA A 324 -8.70 -26.32 -17.36
N LEU A 325 -9.68 -26.70 -18.20
CA LEU A 325 -10.00 -25.96 -19.43
C LEU A 325 -10.51 -24.54 -19.13
N LEU A 326 -11.35 -24.37 -18.11
CA LEU A 326 -11.84 -23.06 -17.68
C LEU A 326 -10.68 -22.17 -17.20
N GLN A 327 -9.75 -22.72 -16.43
CA GLN A 327 -8.58 -21.98 -15.94
C GLN A 327 -7.64 -21.62 -17.11
N LEU A 328 -7.46 -22.52 -18.08
CA LEU A 328 -6.68 -22.25 -19.31
C LEU A 328 -7.33 -21.13 -20.13
N PHE A 329 -8.64 -21.18 -20.31
CA PHE A 329 -9.42 -20.15 -21.00
C PHE A 329 -9.28 -18.79 -20.31
N PHE A 330 -9.33 -18.76 -18.97
CA PHE A 330 -9.13 -17.54 -18.21
C PHE A 330 -7.72 -16.95 -18.46
N TYR A 331 -6.68 -17.76 -18.50
CA TYR A 331 -5.33 -17.28 -18.81
C TYR A 331 -5.19 -16.84 -20.28
N ALA A 332 -5.87 -17.51 -21.20
CA ALA A 332 -5.91 -17.07 -22.59
C ALA A 332 -6.59 -15.70 -22.74
N LEU A 333 -7.69 -15.45 -22.01
CA LEU A 333 -8.33 -14.13 -21.95
C LEU A 333 -7.37 -13.06 -21.38
N ALA A 334 -6.56 -13.39 -20.38
CA ALA A 334 -5.56 -12.47 -19.85
C ALA A 334 -4.51 -12.13 -20.91
N LEU A 335 -4.04 -13.12 -21.68
CA LEU A 335 -3.09 -12.91 -22.78
C LEU A 335 -3.71 -12.03 -23.89
N VAL A 336 -4.96 -12.29 -24.27
CA VAL A 336 -5.69 -11.42 -25.21
C VAL A 336 -5.78 -9.99 -24.65
N GLY A 337 -6.12 -9.81 -23.38
CA GLY A 337 -6.18 -8.51 -22.71
C GLY A 337 -4.82 -7.81 -22.60
N TRP A 338 -3.71 -8.53 -22.63
CA TRP A 338 -2.38 -7.96 -22.74
C TRP A 338 -2.11 -7.43 -24.16
N MET A 339 -2.50 -8.18 -25.19
CA MET A 339 -2.21 -7.85 -26.60
C MET A 339 -3.21 -6.86 -27.20
N TRP A 340 -4.49 -6.94 -26.82
CA TRP A 340 -5.58 -6.20 -27.44
C TRP A 340 -6.56 -5.64 -26.39
N ARG A 341 -6.72 -4.32 -26.39
CA ARG A 341 -7.52 -3.58 -25.39
C ARG A 341 -8.43 -2.56 -26.09
N PRO A 342 -9.54 -3.01 -26.68
CA PRO A 342 -10.48 -2.09 -27.32
C PRO A 342 -11.14 -1.17 -26.29
N LYS A 343 -11.44 0.09 -26.69
CA LYS A 343 -12.07 1.11 -25.82
C LYS A 343 -13.59 0.88 -25.66
N ASN A 344 -14.00 -0.36 -25.33
CA ASN A 344 -15.39 -0.75 -25.13
C ASN A 344 -15.55 -1.65 -23.89
N LYS A 345 -16.78 -2.15 -23.62
CA LYS A 345 -17.05 -3.02 -22.46
C LYS A 345 -16.20 -4.31 -22.47
N ILE A 346 -15.92 -4.87 -23.65
CA ILE A 346 -15.09 -6.08 -23.78
C ILE A 346 -13.66 -5.77 -23.35
N GLY A 347 -13.09 -4.66 -23.80
CA GLY A 347 -11.75 -4.23 -23.41
C GLY A 347 -11.63 -3.97 -21.92
N LYS A 348 -12.68 -3.46 -21.26
CA LYS A 348 -12.71 -3.30 -19.79
C LYS A 348 -12.63 -4.65 -19.09
N ILE A 349 -13.38 -5.65 -19.53
CA ILE A 349 -13.34 -7.01 -18.97
C ILE A 349 -11.98 -7.66 -19.20
N LEU A 350 -11.45 -7.60 -20.42
CA LEU A 350 -10.14 -8.17 -20.75
C LEU A 350 -9.01 -7.50 -19.93
N SER A 351 -9.07 -6.19 -19.76
CA SER A 351 -8.11 -5.46 -18.93
C SER A 351 -8.18 -5.85 -17.46
N LEU A 352 -9.38 -6.11 -16.93
CA LEU A 352 -9.57 -6.57 -15.55
C LEU A 352 -8.99 -7.97 -15.34
N VAL A 353 -9.24 -8.90 -16.29
CA VAL A 353 -8.69 -10.26 -16.25
C VAL A 353 -7.16 -10.23 -16.35
N PHE A 354 -6.63 -9.40 -17.28
CA PHE A 354 -5.19 -9.20 -17.39
C PHE A 354 -4.59 -8.61 -16.11
N TYR A 355 -5.19 -7.56 -15.55
CA TYR A 355 -4.73 -6.93 -14.30
C TYR A 355 -4.70 -7.92 -13.14
N PHE A 356 -5.73 -8.76 -13.01
CA PHE A 356 -5.76 -9.82 -12.01
C PHE A 356 -4.58 -10.78 -12.15
N CYS A 357 -4.32 -11.29 -13.37
CA CYS A 357 -3.20 -12.18 -13.63
C CYS A 357 -1.85 -11.48 -13.41
N MET A 358 -1.71 -10.23 -13.83
CA MET A 358 -0.51 -9.42 -13.65
C MET A 358 -0.17 -9.20 -12.16
N VAL A 359 -1.16 -8.87 -11.32
CA VAL A 359 -0.96 -8.70 -9.88
C VAL A 359 -0.58 -10.02 -9.21
N ASN A 360 -1.18 -11.14 -9.62
CA ASN A 360 -0.80 -12.45 -9.10
C ASN A 360 0.61 -12.87 -9.57
N LEU A 361 0.99 -12.58 -10.82
CA LEU A 361 2.36 -12.79 -11.31
C LEU A 361 3.36 -11.91 -10.53
N ALA A 362 3.03 -10.66 -10.27
CA ALA A 362 3.85 -9.78 -9.44
C ALA A 362 3.99 -10.33 -8.00
N SER A 363 2.94 -10.95 -7.46
CA SER A 363 2.98 -11.60 -6.15
C SER A 363 3.93 -12.81 -6.15
N LEU A 364 3.84 -13.66 -7.16
CA LEU A 364 4.73 -14.81 -7.32
C LEU A 364 6.19 -14.37 -7.39
N VAL A 365 6.50 -13.41 -8.27
CA VAL A 365 7.86 -12.88 -8.44
C VAL A 365 8.34 -12.16 -7.18
N GLY A 366 7.47 -11.40 -6.51
CA GLY A 366 7.78 -10.73 -5.24
C GLY A 366 8.12 -11.73 -4.13
N CYS A 367 7.38 -12.83 -4.00
CA CYS A 367 7.69 -13.92 -3.08
C CYS A 367 9.06 -14.55 -3.39
N ILE A 368 9.31 -14.90 -4.66
CA ILE A 368 10.59 -15.51 -5.09
C ILE A 368 11.76 -14.57 -4.78
N LYS A 369 11.65 -13.28 -5.08
CA LYS A 369 12.69 -12.29 -4.78
C LYS A 369 12.96 -12.18 -3.27
N CYS A 370 11.92 -12.14 -2.46
CA CYS A 370 12.07 -12.13 -1.00
C CYS A 370 12.78 -13.40 -0.50
N PHE A 371 12.44 -14.59 -1.03
CA PHE A 371 13.06 -15.84 -0.62
C PHE A 371 14.53 -15.94 -1.05
N ARG A 372 14.89 -15.34 -2.18
CA ARG A 372 16.28 -15.27 -2.67
C ARG A 372 17.10 -14.17 -2.02
N GLY A 373 16.49 -13.27 -1.24
CA GLY A 373 17.17 -12.11 -0.65
C GLY A 373 17.47 -10.99 -1.65
N ASP A 374 16.88 -11.03 -2.85
CA ASP A 374 17.05 -10.00 -3.88
C ASP A 374 16.16 -8.78 -3.60
N LEU A 375 16.60 -7.95 -2.65
CA LEU A 375 15.89 -6.76 -2.20
C LEU A 375 16.73 -5.52 -2.46
N SER A 376 16.32 -4.66 -3.40
CA SER A 376 16.96 -3.36 -3.64
C SER A 376 16.45 -2.31 -2.65
N GLY A 377 17.35 -1.57 -1.99
CA GLY A 377 17.02 -0.42 -1.12
C GLY A 377 16.72 0.86 -1.89
N LYS A 378 17.31 1.04 -3.08
CA LYS A 378 17.20 2.28 -3.88
C LYS A 378 15.93 2.27 -4.72
N TRP A 379 15.20 3.38 -4.70
CA TRP A 379 14.01 3.61 -5.52
C TRP A 379 14.25 4.80 -6.44
N ALA A 380 13.73 4.74 -7.65
CA ALA A 380 13.68 5.86 -8.58
C ALA A 380 12.23 6.13 -8.96
N PRO A 381 11.77 7.40 -8.95
CA PRO A 381 10.41 7.72 -9.37
C PRO A 381 10.19 7.34 -10.82
N PRO A 382 8.97 6.92 -11.20
CA PRO A 382 8.64 6.49 -12.56
C PRO A 382 8.94 7.54 -13.64
N ARG A 383 8.86 8.83 -13.28
CA ARG A 383 9.01 9.98 -14.16
C ARG A 383 10.41 10.15 -14.76
N GLN A 384 11.47 9.71 -14.08
CA GLN A 384 12.84 9.84 -14.58
C GLN A 384 13.14 9.01 -15.82
N LYS A 385 12.45 7.90 -16.06
CA LYS A 385 12.70 7.06 -17.25
C LYS A 385 12.17 7.66 -18.54
N ALA A 386 11.19 8.55 -18.50
CA ALA A 386 10.67 9.23 -19.67
C ALA A 386 11.64 10.32 -20.17
N GLN A 387 12.38 10.99 -19.27
CA GLN A 387 13.35 12.03 -19.65
C GLN A 387 14.67 11.47 -20.20
N ASN A 388 15.07 10.26 -19.82
CA ASN A 388 16.29 9.61 -20.33
C ASN A 388 16.09 8.82 -21.64
N GLN A 389 14.88 8.80 -22.19
CA GLN A 389 14.54 8.16 -23.47
C GLN A 389 14.12 9.16 -24.57
N ALA A 390 14.11 10.44 -24.29
CA ALA A 390 13.95 11.55 -25.22
C ALA A 390 15.32 12.21 -25.48
#